data_37d81c22b09383ea62788e16bcd3ed16
#
_entry.id   37d81c22b09383ea62788e16bcd3ed16
#
_cell.length_a   1.000
_cell.length_b   1.000
_cell.length_c   1.000
_cell.angle_alpha   90.00
_cell.angle_beta   90.00
_cell.angle_gamma   90.00
#
_symmetry.space_group_name_H-M   'P 1'
#
loop_
_entity.id
_entity.type
_entity.pdbx_description
1 polymer ?
#
loop_
_entity_poly.entity_id
_entity_poly.type
_entity_poly.pdbx_seq_one_letter_code
_entity_poly.pdbx_strand_id
1 'polypeptide(L)'
;MKKQSLKLWCLMLALILGGASVQAQMKRSDDFRAKYQLKEVVVMSRHNIRSPLTSSGAAHLRVTPHEWFKWTSPSSQLSLRGGVLETEMGQFFRQWVVSEGLLPDNYRPEGEEVLFYANSRQRTFATAKYFSAGFLPFANVEITHKWDEDKTDPMFTPQFTKMSDAYRQQVLAEIAAMNGGPKAWAATVQPALTLMEEVLDMSESPAALEGDTVHFWYDDTEFQFEKGDEPHLTGGLKLANSAADALVLQCYETESMSAFGHELTAEQWRAICGVKEVYDALLFTTHAAAVNIAYPLVSRIREELHHEGRKFTFLCGHDSNLASIGAALGLVYPETQQAMELHTPIGSKMVFEKWSNGTEEFVAINLVYQPISQLQNRTLLSTEVPPMVLPITIEGLTPNADGLYRLSDLDARMAEAMAEYDAIEDASL
;
A
#
# COMPACT_ATOMS: atom_id res chain seq x y z
N MET A 1 -46.72 -19.33 2.28
CA MET A 1 -45.62 -18.32 2.38
C MET A 1 -44.58 -18.59 3.46
N LYS A 2 -44.41 -19.79 4.02
CA LYS A 2 -43.42 -20.12 5.08
C LYS A 2 -42.29 -21.09 4.64
N LYS A 3 -42.25 -21.52 3.38
CA LYS A 3 -41.20 -22.45 2.87
C LYS A 3 -40.10 -21.79 2.01
N GLN A 4 -40.25 -20.54 1.64
CA GLN A 4 -39.20 -19.80 0.85
C GLN A 4 -38.17 -19.08 1.75
N SER A 5 -38.53 -18.68 2.97
CA SER A 5 -37.59 -18.01 3.89
C SER A 5 -36.51 -18.94 4.46
N LEU A 6 -36.80 -20.24 4.58
CA LEU A 6 -35.86 -21.20 5.15
C LEU A 6 -34.74 -21.58 4.17
N LYS A 7 -35.02 -21.54 2.85
CA LYS A 7 -33.99 -21.80 1.82
C LYS A 7 -33.01 -20.63 1.65
N LEU A 8 -33.46 -19.40 1.88
CA LEU A 8 -32.60 -18.21 1.82
C LEU A 8 -31.65 -18.14 3.02
N TRP A 9 -32.10 -18.59 4.21
CA TRP A 9 -31.25 -18.67 5.41
C TRP A 9 -30.19 -19.77 5.32
N CYS A 10 -30.52 -20.91 4.70
CA CYS A 10 -29.53 -21.97 4.48
C CYS A 10 -28.48 -21.60 3.41
N LEU A 11 -28.83 -20.75 2.42
CA LEU A 11 -27.86 -20.25 1.45
C LEU A 11 -26.92 -19.17 2.06
N MET A 12 -27.42 -18.33 2.96
CA MET A 12 -26.54 -17.37 3.68
C MET A 12 -25.63 -18.07 4.69
N LEU A 13 -26.08 -19.15 5.35
CA LEU A 13 -25.22 -19.92 6.25
C LEU A 13 -24.15 -20.74 5.50
N ALA A 14 -24.42 -21.17 4.27
CA ALA A 14 -23.46 -21.87 3.42
C ALA A 14 -22.39 -20.92 2.82
N LEU A 15 -22.70 -19.63 2.65
CA LEU A 15 -21.75 -18.60 2.23
C LEU A 15 -20.84 -18.13 3.38
N ILE A 16 -21.24 -18.29 4.64
CA ILE A 16 -20.41 -17.97 5.83
C ILE A 16 -19.42 -19.10 6.16
N LEU A 17 -19.64 -20.33 5.67
CA LEU A 17 -18.76 -21.48 5.90
C LEU A 17 -17.80 -21.78 4.74
N GLY A 18 -17.85 -21.01 3.65
CA GLY A 18 -17.01 -21.22 2.46
C GLY A 18 -15.82 -20.25 2.32
N GLY A 19 -15.66 -19.28 3.21
CA GLY A 19 -14.58 -18.31 3.20
C GLY A 19 -13.43 -18.66 4.13
N ALA A 20 -12.88 -19.88 4.06
CA ALA A 20 -11.51 -20.07 4.51
C ALA A 20 -10.63 -19.29 3.50
N SER A 21 -10.28 -18.04 3.82
CA SER A 21 -9.27 -17.32 3.08
C SER A 21 -8.02 -18.19 3.10
N VAL A 22 -7.64 -18.66 1.92
CA VAL A 22 -6.39 -19.39 1.76
C VAL A 22 -5.29 -18.37 1.99
N GLN A 23 -4.78 -18.29 3.22
CA GLN A 23 -3.57 -17.55 3.49
C GLN A 23 -2.47 -18.20 2.67
N ALA A 24 -1.89 -17.47 1.73
CA ALA A 24 -0.75 -17.96 0.99
C ALA A 24 0.40 -18.16 1.99
N GLN A 25 1.08 -19.29 1.90
CA GLN A 25 2.29 -19.51 2.67
C GLN A 25 3.48 -19.13 1.81
N MET A 26 4.26 -18.15 2.25
CA MET A 26 5.52 -17.84 1.57
C MET A 26 6.47 -19.06 1.63
N LYS A 27 6.52 -19.77 2.76
CA LYS A 27 7.22 -21.05 2.85
C LYS A 27 6.44 -22.14 2.10
N ARG A 28 6.96 -22.57 0.97
CA ARG A 28 6.31 -23.55 0.09
C ARG A 28 6.45 -24.98 0.62
N SER A 29 5.54 -25.87 0.15
CA SER A 29 5.61 -27.31 0.47
C SER A 29 6.79 -27.99 -0.22
N ASP A 30 7.17 -29.19 0.25
CA ASP A 30 8.23 -29.96 -0.39
C ASP A 30 7.86 -30.39 -1.81
N ASP A 31 6.58 -30.72 -2.07
CA ASP A 31 6.07 -31.03 -3.42
C ASP A 31 6.18 -29.84 -4.36
N PHE A 32 5.97 -28.61 -3.88
CA PHE A 32 6.16 -27.42 -4.67
C PHE A 32 7.64 -27.20 -4.98
N ARG A 33 8.53 -27.31 -3.96
CA ARG A 33 9.99 -27.17 -4.13
C ARG A 33 10.61 -28.24 -5.00
N ALA A 34 9.99 -29.41 -5.09
CA ALA A 34 10.42 -30.44 -6.04
C ALA A 34 10.17 -30.06 -7.50
N LYS A 35 9.20 -29.15 -7.76
CA LYS A 35 8.85 -28.69 -9.13
C LYS A 35 9.52 -27.37 -9.48
N TYR A 36 9.67 -26.47 -8.52
CA TYR A 36 10.07 -25.08 -8.75
C TYR A 36 11.22 -24.65 -7.82
N GLN A 37 12.09 -23.81 -8.34
CA GLN A 37 13.17 -23.15 -7.63
C GLN A 37 12.93 -21.65 -7.61
N LEU A 38 13.00 -21.01 -6.44
CA LEU A 38 12.98 -19.56 -6.31
C LEU A 38 14.26 -18.98 -6.92
N LYS A 39 14.12 -18.04 -7.84
CA LYS A 39 15.24 -17.44 -8.57
C LYS A 39 15.51 -16.02 -8.13
N GLU A 40 14.45 -15.28 -7.84
CA GLU A 40 14.53 -13.86 -7.52
C GLU A 40 13.28 -13.42 -6.76
N VAL A 41 13.44 -12.38 -5.96
CA VAL A 41 12.34 -11.67 -5.29
C VAL A 41 12.46 -10.18 -5.55
N VAL A 42 11.40 -9.57 -6.08
CA VAL A 42 11.28 -8.11 -6.21
C VAL A 42 10.18 -7.63 -5.29
N VAL A 43 10.50 -6.67 -4.44
CA VAL A 43 9.60 -6.11 -3.42
C VAL A 43 9.34 -4.64 -3.72
N MET A 44 8.06 -4.26 -3.86
CA MET A 44 7.63 -2.86 -3.76
C MET A 44 7.00 -2.63 -2.40
N SER A 45 7.64 -1.83 -1.55
CA SER A 45 7.25 -1.60 -0.15
C SER A 45 6.64 -0.22 0.05
N ARG A 46 5.53 -0.15 0.78
CA ARG A 46 5.10 1.06 1.48
C ARG A 46 5.99 1.25 2.72
N HIS A 47 6.31 2.52 3.07
CA HIS A 47 6.98 2.82 4.34
C HIS A 47 6.14 2.37 5.55
N ASN A 48 6.77 2.17 6.71
CA ASN A 48 6.10 1.78 7.94
C ASN A 48 5.57 3.00 8.74
N ILE A 49 5.11 2.78 9.97
CA ILE A 49 4.49 3.77 10.87
C ILE A 49 5.39 5.01 10.98
N ARG A 50 4.78 6.16 10.81
CA ARG A 50 5.41 7.49 10.84
C ARG A 50 4.58 8.47 11.67
N SER A 51 5.17 9.58 12.06
CA SER A 51 4.40 10.71 12.55
C SER A 51 3.53 11.32 11.44
N PRO A 52 2.38 11.92 11.77
CA PRO A 52 1.49 12.55 10.78
C PRO A 52 2.16 13.63 9.95
N LEU A 53 1.61 13.88 8.75
CA LEU A 53 2.02 14.99 7.90
C LEU A 53 1.47 16.30 8.47
N THR A 54 2.34 17.28 8.70
CA THR A 54 1.94 18.60 9.22
C THR A 54 2.08 19.72 8.18
N SER A 55 2.34 19.36 6.92
CA SER A 55 2.60 20.30 5.83
C SER A 55 1.48 21.30 5.53
N SER A 56 0.26 21.05 6.01
CA SER A 56 -0.91 21.92 5.81
C SER A 56 -1.22 22.85 7.00
N GLY A 57 -0.23 23.20 7.82
CA GLY A 57 -0.44 24.04 9.00
C GLY A 57 -1.22 23.33 10.11
N ALA A 58 -1.22 22.01 10.07
CA ALA A 58 -1.83 21.14 11.07
C ALA A 58 -3.33 21.41 11.30
N ALA A 59 -4.08 21.62 10.21
CA ALA A 59 -5.53 21.86 10.30
C ALA A 59 -6.26 20.78 11.12
N HIS A 60 -5.81 19.50 11.03
CA HIS A 60 -6.34 18.42 11.86
C HIS A 60 -6.09 18.61 13.36
N LEU A 61 -5.12 19.42 13.78
CA LEU A 61 -4.87 19.72 15.21
C LEU A 61 -5.94 20.65 15.81
N ARG A 62 -6.69 21.37 14.97
CA ARG A 62 -7.70 22.33 15.40
C ARG A 62 -9.12 21.75 15.45
N VAL A 63 -9.32 20.52 14.96
CA VAL A 63 -10.65 19.87 14.87
C VAL A 63 -10.98 19.00 16.09
N THR A 64 -10.19 19.09 17.14
CA THR A 64 -10.43 18.39 18.42
C THR A 64 -9.97 19.25 19.59
N PRO A 65 -10.64 19.20 20.76
CA PRO A 65 -10.16 19.82 22.00
C PRO A 65 -9.04 19.02 22.67
N HIS A 66 -8.82 17.78 22.22
CA HIS A 66 -7.87 16.87 22.83
C HIS A 66 -6.44 17.08 22.36
N GLU A 67 -5.48 16.72 23.21
CA GLU A 67 -4.08 16.65 22.82
C GLU A 67 -3.80 15.38 22.01
N TRP A 68 -3.26 15.55 20.81
CA TRP A 68 -2.76 14.43 20.01
C TRP A 68 -1.55 13.79 20.67
N PHE A 69 -1.31 12.51 20.30
CA PHE A 69 -0.12 11.80 20.74
C PHE A 69 1.16 12.59 20.43
N LYS A 70 2.06 12.67 21.41
CA LYS A 70 3.35 13.37 21.26
C LYS A 70 4.37 12.46 20.64
N TRP A 71 4.54 12.59 19.34
CA TRP A 71 5.50 11.81 18.58
C TRP A 71 6.94 12.16 18.95
N THR A 72 7.79 11.11 19.07
CA THR A 72 9.23 11.29 19.31
C THR A 72 9.99 11.55 18.03
N SER A 73 9.45 11.13 16.88
CA SER A 73 9.99 11.45 15.56
C SER A 73 9.45 12.80 15.06
N PRO A 74 10.24 13.57 14.31
CA PRO A 74 9.74 14.76 13.62
C PRO A 74 8.57 14.43 12.70
N SER A 75 7.79 15.46 12.30
CA SER A 75 6.69 15.31 11.36
C SER A 75 7.09 14.54 10.10
N SER A 76 6.23 13.66 9.63
CA SER A 76 6.39 12.82 8.43
C SER A 76 7.51 11.79 8.45
N GLN A 77 8.29 11.70 9.53
CA GLN A 77 9.39 10.76 9.65
C GLN A 77 8.97 9.43 10.30
N LEU A 78 9.68 8.36 9.94
CA LEU A 78 9.46 7.03 10.49
C LEU A 78 9.56 7.05 12.02
N SER A 79 8.61 6.39 12.70
CA SER A 79 8.66 6.25 14.15
C SER A 79 9.66 5.17 14.59
N LEU A 80 10.04 5.18 15.87
CA LEU A 80 10.87 4.12 16.43
C LEU A 80 10.19 2.76 16.32
N ARG A 81 8.87 2.71 16.55
CA ARG A 81 8.08 1.48 16.36
C ARG A 81 8.13 1.02 14.90
N GLY A 82 7.93 1.91 13.94
CA GLY A 82 8.04 1.60 12.51
C GLY A 82 9.40 1.00 12.15
N GLY A 83 10.48 1.51 12.74
CA GLY A 83 11.83 0.95 12.55
C GLY A 83 11.99 -0.47 13.11
N VAL A 84 11.47 -0.76 14.30
CA VAL A 84 11.47 -2.11 14.90
C VAL A 84 10.69 -3.07 14.01
N LEU A 85 9.47 -2.70 13.59
CA LEU A 85 8.60 -3.53 12.76
C LEU A 85 9.26 -3.87 11.40
N GLU A 86 9.97 -2.93 10.80
CA GLU A 86 10.70 -3.20 9.56
C GLU A 86 11.91 -4.11 9.76
N THR A 87 12.59 -4.03 10.89
CA THR A 87 13.66 -4.97 11.23
C THR A 87 13.13 -6.38 11.38
N GLU A 88 11.97 -6.55 12.05
CA GLU A 88 11.27 -7.84 12.18
C GLU A 88 10.82 -8.38 10.82
N MET A 89 10.29 -7.51 9.95
CA MET A 89 9.89 -7.90 8.60
C MET A 89 11.10 -8.34 7.77
N GLY A 90 12.21 -7.62 7.84
CA GLY A 90 13.47 -8.01 7.20
C GLY A 90 13.98 -9.37 7.67
N GLN A 91 13.92 -9.64 8.98
CA GLN A 91 14.29 -10.93 9.56
C GLN A 91 13.39 -12.07 9.03
N PHE A 92 12.08 -11.85 8.95
CA PHE A 92 11.16 -12.82 8.37
C PHE A 92 11.52 -13.13 6.91
N PHE A 93 11.74 -12.10 6.08
CA PHE A 93 12.14 -12.29 4.68
C PHE A 93 13.45 -13.07 4.56
N ARG A 94 14.44 -12.78 5.41
CA ARG A 94 15.70 -13.55 5.43
C ARG A 94 15.45 -15.03 5.70
N GLN A 95 14.69 -15.36 6.76
CA GLN A 95 14.38 -16.75 7.10
C GLN A 95 13.62 -17.45 5.97
N TRP A 96 12.67 -16.76 5.36
CA TRP A 96 11.90 -17.29 4.24
C TRP A 96 12.78 -17.57 3.02
N VAL A 97 13.57 -16.60 2.51
CA VAL A 97 14.37 -16.81 1.30
C VAL A 97 15.49 -17.84 1.50
N VAL A 98 15.99 -17.98 2.73
CA VAL A 98 16.92 -19.05 3.11
C VAL A 98 16.22 -20.41 3.08
N SER A 99 15.00 -20.51 3.61
CA SER A 99 14.22 -21.75 3.61
C SER A 99 13.82 -22.20 2.19
N GLU A 100 13.70 -21.28 1.25
CA GLU A 100 13.44 -21.56 -0.18
C GLU A 100 14.73 -21.76 -1.00
N GLY A 101 15.90 -21.65 -0.38
CA GLY A 101 17.18 -21.91 -1.01
C GLY A 101 17.66 -20.81 -1.96
N LEU A 102 17.06 -19.62 -1.93
CA LEU A 102 17.50 -18.49 -2.76
C LEU A 102 18.84 -17.92 -2.27
N LEU A 103 18.97 -17.74 -0.96
CA LEU A 103 20.18 -17.22 -0.32
C LEU A 103 20.65 -18.19 0.78
N PRO A 104 21.97 -18.35 0.97
CA PRO A 104 22.48 -19.07 2.12
C PRO A 104 22.27 -18.24 3.41
N ASP A 105 22.26 -18.91 4.57
CA ASP A 105 22.29 -18.19 5.85
C ASP A 105 23.59 -17.36 5.97
N ASN A 106 23.51 -16.24 6.68
CA ASN A 106 24.62 -15.28 6.82
C ASN A 106 25.16 -14.72 5.49
N TYR A 107 24.27 -14.60 4.51
CA TYR A 107 24.61 -14.14 3.17
C TYR A 107 25.24 -12.74 3.16
N ARG A 108 26.27 -12.60 2.34
CA ARG A 108 26.88 -11.31 1.99
C ARG A 108 26.81 -11.17 0.47
N PRO A 109 26.01 -10.22 -0.04
CA PRO A 109 25.88 -10.05 -1.48
C PRO A 109 27.20 -9.62 -2.12
N GLU A 110 27.42 -10.08 -3.33
CA GLU A 110 28.53 -9.68 -4.19
C GLU A 110 27.98 -8.94 -5.43
N GLY A 111 28.67 -7.89 -5.84
CA GLY A 111 28.30 -7.12 -7.01
C GLY A 111 26.86 -6.59 -6.93
N GLU A 112 26.04 -6.92 -7.94
CA GLU A 112 24.66 -6.43 -8.09
C GLU A 112 23.60 -7.46 -7.69
N GLU A 113 23.94 -8.48 -6.92
CA GLU A 113 22.99 -9.53 -6.51
C GLU A 113 21.81 -9.03 -5.70
N VAL A 114 21.97 -7.90 -4.98
CA VAL A 114 20.88 -7.25 -4.25
C VAL A 114 20.80 -5.76 -4.58
N LEU A 115 19.60 -5.21 -4.60
CA LEU A 115 19.34 -3.78 -4.70
C LEU A 115 18.40 -3.34 -3.59
N PHE A 116 18.76 -2.27 -2.90
CA PHE A 116 17.88 -1.52 -2.02
C PHE A 116 17.79 -0.10 -2.55
N TYR A 117 16.60 0.30 -3.01
CA TYR A 117 16.36 1.61 -3.57
C TYR A 117 15.12 2.23 -2.94
N ALA A 118 15.27 3.39 -2.34
CA ALA A 118 14.20 4.10 -1.65
C ALA A 118 13.96 5.48 -2.23
N ASN A 119 12.71 5.94 -2.16
CA ASN A 119 12.44 7.36 -2.28
C ASN A 119 13.27 8.13 -1.23
N SER A 120 13.74 9.34 -1.59
CA SER A 120 14.63 10.14 -0.74
C SER A 120 13.92 10.79 0.47
N ARG A 121 12.63 10.45 0.73
CA ARG A 121 11.94 10.83 1.96
C ARG A 121 12.49 10.04 3.15
N GLN A 122 12.74 10.71 4.28
CA GLN A 122 13.32 10.08 5.46
C GLN A 122 12.62 8.76 5.81
N ARG A 123 11.26 8.74 5.84
CA ARG A 123 10.49 7.54 6.21
C ARG A 123 10.70 6.34 5.29
N THR A 124 10.88 6.56 3.99
CA THR A 124 11.12 5.48 3.01
C THR A 124 12.55 5.00 3.05
N PHE A 125 13.51 5.92 3.15
CA PHE A 125 14.91 5.60 3.33
C PHE A 125 15.14 4.82 4.64
N ALA A 126 14.57 5.29 5.76
CA ALA A 126 14.69 4.63 7.05
C ALA A 126 14.01 3.25 7.04
N THR A 127 12.84 3.09 6.41
CA THR A 127 12.17 1.79 6.20
C THR A 127 13.11 0.81 5.50
N ALA A 128 13.70 1.20 4.36
CA ALA A 128 14.64 0.35 3.63
C ALA A 128 15.89 0.00 4.46
N LYS A 129 16.41 0.95 5.23
CA LYS A 129 17.56 0.76 6.11
C LYS A 129 17.27 -0.25 7.23
N TYR A 130 16.14 -0.13 7.91
CA TYR A 130 15.76 -1.06 8.98
C TYR A 130 15.41 -2.44 8.44
N PHE A 131 14.70 -2.52 7.31
CA PHE A 131 14.46 -3.80 6.63
C PHE A 131 15.78 -4.48 6.25
N SER A 132 16.72 -3.77 5.62
CA SER A 132 18.02 -4.34 5.24
C SER A 132 18.83 -4.84 6.44
N ALA A 133 18.75 -4.17 7.58
CA ALA A 133 19.41 -4.58 8.81
C ALA A 133 18.87 -5.92 9.34
N GLY A 134 17.56 -6.17 9.25
CA GLY A 134 16.96 -7.46 9.58
C GLY A 134 17.22 -8.54 8.51
N PHE A 135 17.23 -8.13 7.24
CA PHE A 135 17.37 -9.04 6.10
C PHE A 135 18.83 -9.51 5.89
N LEU A 136 19.78 -8.59 5.93
CA LEU A 136 21.23 -8.87 5.71
C LEU A 136 22.09 -8.35 6.87
N PRO A 137 21.93 -8.87 8.08
CA PRO A 137 22.55 -8.30 9.28
C PRO A 137 24.09 -8.35 9.27
N PHE A 138 24.67 -9.18 8.41
CA PHE A 138 26.14 -9.33 8.28
C PHE A 138 26.73 -8.52 7.11
N ALA A 139 25.91 -7.84 6.33
CA ALA A 139 26.34 -7.04 5.19
C ALA A 139 26.22 -5.55 5.50
N ASN A 140 27.14 -4.77 4.95
CA ASN A 140 26.96 -3.32 4.89
C ASN A 140 26.18 -2.99 3.61
N VAL A 141 24.86 -2.92 3.73
CA VAL A 141 23.96 -2.66 2.59
C VAL A 141 23.88 -1.16 2.36
N GLU A 142 24.18 -0.74 1.14
CA GLU A 142 23.92 0.63 0.69
C GLU A 142 22.45 0.76 0.29
N ILE A 143 21.79 1.79 0.80
CA ILE A 143 20.44 2.15 0.36
C ILE A 143 20.58 3.21 -0.73
N THR A 144 20.32 2.83 -1.97
CA THR A 144 20.32 3.74 -3.11
C THR A 144 19.17 4.74 -2.96
N HIS A 145 19.44 6.00 -3.19
CA HIS A 145 18.47 7.07 -3.29
C HIS A 145 19.01 8.13 -4.27
N LYS A 146 18.11 8.87 -4.91
CA LYS A 146 18.51 9.75 -6.01
C LYS A 146 18.86 11.17 -5.56
N TRP A 147 18.21 11.64 -4.51
CA TRP A 147 18.30 13.00 -4.03
C TRP A 147 18.65 13.06 -2.55
N ASP A 148 19.06 14.23 -2.09
CA ASP A 148 19.17 14.50 -0.65
C ASP A 148 17.87 14.21 0.09
N GLU A 149 17.97 13.99 1.38
CA GLU A 149 16.83 13.71 2.25
C GLU A 149 15.71 14.74 2.06
N ASP A 150 14.47 14.26 2.13
CA ASP A 150 13.22 15.01 1.98
C ASP A 150 12.90 15.55 0.57
N LYS A 151 13.72 15.31 -0.43
CA LYS A 151 13.31 15.50 -1.81
C LYS A 151 12.58 14.26 -2.33
N THR A 152 11.64 14.45 -3.24
CA THR A 152 10.89 13.34 -3.83
C THR A 152 11.54 12.89 -5.12
N ASP A 153 11.90 11.60 -5.21
CA ASP A 153 12.42 10.99 -6.43
C ASP A 153 11.29 10.82 -7.45
N PRO A 154 11.44 11.26 -8.71
CA PRO A 154 10.45 11.01 -9.77
C PRO A 154 10.09 9.55 -10.00
N MET A 155 10.95 8.61 -9.63
CA MET A 155 10.64 7.17 -9.64
C MET A 155 9.44 6.84 -8.76
N PHE A 156 9.34 7.48 -7.59
CA PHE A 156 8.33 7.22 -6.56
C PHE A 156 7.29 8.33 -6.42
N THR A 157 7.50 9.48 -7.08
CA THR A 157 6.53 10.57 -7.06
C THR A 157 5.36 10.21 -7.95
N PRO A 158 4.11 10.18 -7.43
CA PRO A 158 2.94 9.85 -8.24
C PRO A 158 2.51 11.08 -9.06
N GLN A 159 3.35 11.52 -10.00
CA GLN A 159 3.15 12.73 -10.82
C GLN A 159 2.80 12.38 -12.26
N PHE A 160 2.04 13.27 -12.90
CA PHE A 160 1.76 13.16 -14.34
C PHE A 160 2.95 13.67 -15.14
N THR A 161 3.63 12.79 -15.84
CA THR A 161 4.84 13.12 -16.63
C THR A 161 4.54 13.49 -18.07
N LYS A 162 3.41 13.03 -18.61
CA LYS A 162 2.89 13.40 -19.93
C LYS A 162 1.48 13.97 -19.81
N MET A 163 1.15 14.96 -20.64
CA MET A 163 -0.16 15.61 -20.62
C MET A 163 -0.50 16.19 -22.00
N SER A 164 -1.74 15.92 -22.44
CA SER A 164 -2.41 16.63 -23.54
C SER A 164 -3.84 16.92 -23.14
N ASP A 165 -4.53 17.78 -23.87
CA ASP A 165 -5.96 18.07 -23.60
C ASP A 165 -6.82 16.82 -23.77
N ALA A 166 -6.54 16.00 -24.77
CA ALA A 166 -7.26 14.74 -25.00
C ALA A 166 -7.06 13.76 -23.84
N TYR A 167 -5.83 13.60 -23.38
CA TYR A 167 -5.51 12.74 -22.26
C TYR A 167 -6.12 13.27 -20.94
N ARG A 168 -6.07 14.59 -20.70
CA ARG A 168 -6.76 15.24 -19.56
C ARG A 168 -8.25 14.90 -19.52
N GLN A 169 -8.93 14.99 -20.68
CA GLN A 169 -10.34 14.65 -20.78
C GLN A 169 -10.60 13.16 -20.52
N GLN A 170 -9.73 12.28 -20.97
CA GLN A 170 -9.82 10.84 -20.67
C GLN A 170 -9.75 10.58 -19.16
N VAL A 171 -8.73 11.11 -18.48
CA VAL A 171 -8.56 10.95 -17.00
C VAL A 171 -9.80 11.47 -16.27
N LEU A 172 -10.30 12.66 -16.61
CA LEU A 172 -11.49 13.21 -15.98
C LEU A 172 -12.75 12.38 -16.25
N ALA A 173 -12.89 11.81 -17.45
CA ALA A 173 -14.01 10.94 -17.79
C ALA A 173 -13.98 9.63 -16.98
N GLU A 174 -12.82 9.01 -16.83
CA GLU A 174 -12.66 7.81 -15.99
C GLU A 174 -12.97 8.12 -14.52
N ILE A 175 -12.45 9.22 -13.97
CA ILE A 175 -12.75 9.66 -12.59
C ILE A 175 -14.26 9.95 -12.42
N ALA A 176 -14.89 10.59 -13.38
CA ALA A 176 -16.32 10.85 -13.33
C ALA A 176 -17.16 9.55 -13.38
N ALA A 177 -16.64 8.50 -14.02
CA ALA A 177 -17.28 7.19 -14.07
C ALA A 177 -17.10 6.36 -12.79
N MET A 178 -16.08 6.67 -11.95
CA MET A 178 -15.83 5.97 -10.69
C MET A 178 -16.95 6.23 -9.70
N ASN A 179 -17.79 5.22 -9.43
CA ASN A 179 -18.86 5.28 -8.42
C ASN A 179 -19.76 6.55 -8.49
N GLY A 180 -19.94 7.13 -9.67
CA GLY A 180 -20.72 8.35 -9.88
C GLY A 180 -19.93 9.65 -9.70
N GLY A 181 -18.60 9.56 -9.69
CA GLY A 181 -17.68 10.70 -9.60
C GLY A 181 -17.22 11.04 -8.18
N PRO A 182 -16.30 12.01 -8.03
CA PRO A 182 -15.64 12.30 -6.76
C PRO A 182 -16.62 12.63 -5.62
N LYS A 183 -17.63 13.47 -5.87
CA LYS A 183 -18.61 13.85 -4.84
C LYS A 183 -19.48 12.67 -4.40
N ALA A 184 -19.95 11.88 -5.35
CA ALA A 184 -20.79 10.72 -5.06
C ALA A 184 -20.01 9.65 -4.31
N TRP A 185 -18.76 9.42 -4.70
CA TRP A 185 -17.91 8.47 -3.99
C TRP A 185 -17.50 8.98 -2.61
N ALA A 186 -17.13 10.25 -2.46
CA ALA A 186 -16.90 10.87 -1.17
C ALA A 186 -18.11 10.79 -0.23
N ALA A 187 -19.33 10.84 -0.75
CA ALA A 187 -20.55 10.66 0.02
C ALA A 187 -20.67 9.27 0.68
N THR A 188 -20.02 8.24 0.13
CA THR A 188 -20.05 6.88 0.71
C THR A 188 -19.40 6.81 2.07
N VAL A 189 -18.47 7.71 2.40
CA VAL A 189 -17.78 7.76 3.70
C VAL A 189 -18.48 8.67 4.72
N GLN A 190 -19.66 9.24 4.41
CA GLN A 190 -20.40 10.10 5.35
C GLN A 190 -20.59 9.46 6.74
N PRO A 191 -20.93 8.16 6.89
CA PRO A 191 -21.02 7.55 8.22
C PRO A 191 -19.69 7.57 8.99
N ALA A 192 -18.56 7.42 8.29
CA ALA A 192 -17.23 7.51 8.89
C ALA A 192 -16.89 8.94 9.28
N LEU A 193 -17.28 9.93 8.48
CA LEU A 193 -17.09 11.34 8.82
C LEU A 193 -17.83 11.69 10.11
N THR A 194 -19.10 11.28 10.26
CA THR A 194 -19.88 11.48 11.48
C THR A 194 -19.24 10.78 12.67
N LEU A 195 -18.77 9.54 12.52
CA LEU A 195 -18.04 8.84 13.58
C LEU A 195 -16.77 9.58 13.97
N MET A 196 -16.01 10.10 13.01
CA MET A 196 -14.80 10.89 13.31
C MET A 196 -15.10 12.19 14.05
N GLU A 197 -16.21 12.87 13.72
CA GLU A 197 -16.68 14.08 14.42
C GLU A 197 -16.96 13.78 15.90
N GLU A 198 -17.60 12.63 16.18
CA GLU A 198 -17.88 12.16 17.54
C GLU A 198 -16.57 11.80 18.27
N VAL A 199 -15.68 11.02 17.66
CA VAL A 199 -14.40 10.59 18.25
C VAL A 199 -13.46 11.77 18.55
N LEU A 200 -13.51 12.80 17.71
CA LEU A 200 -12.71 14.01 17.87
C LEU A 200 -13.33 15.03 18.82
N ASP A 201 -14.57 14.84 19.32
CA ASP A 201 -15.34 15.84 20.03
C ASP A 201 -15.32 17.19 19.30
N MET A 202 -15.53 17.13 17.99
CA MET A 202 -15.26 18.22 17.05
C MET A 202 -16.06 19.49 17.36
N SER A 203 -17.26 19.37 17.94
CA SER A 203 -18.09 20.49 18.37
C SER A 203 -17.47 21.33 19.50
N GLU A 204 -16.52 20.78 20.25
CA GLU A 204 -15.79 21.42 21.35
C GLU A 204 -14.38 21.88 20.93
N SER A 205 -14.03 21.68 19.65
CA SER A 205 -12.71 21.98 19.11
C SER A 205 -12.40 23.50 19.08
N PRO A 206 -11.14 23.89 19.02
CA PRO A 206 -10.77 25.30 18.81
C PRO A 206 -11.40 25.90 17.56
N ALA A 207 -11.50 25.14 16.47
CA ALA A 207 -12.13 25.59 15.23
C ALA A 207 -13.62 25.88 15.43
N ALA A 208 -14.35 25.01 16.15
CA ALA A 208 -15.75 25.21 16.46
C ALA A 208 -16.00 26.41 17.37
N LEU A 209 -15.17 26.59 18.41
CA LEU A 209 -15.27 27.72 19.36
C LEU A 209 -14.99 29.09 18.71
N GLU A 210 -14.20 29.10 17.63
CA GLU A 210 -13.93 30.30 16.85
C GLU A 210 -15.00 30.56 15.78
N GLY A 211 -16.03 29.71 15.71
CA GLY A 211 -17.11 29.83 14.72
C GLY A 211 -16.70 29.35 13.31
N ASP A 212 -15.68 28.53 13.24
CA ASP A 212 -15.14 27.92 12.03
C ASP A 212 -15.80 26.55 11.76
N THR A 213 -15.07 25.50 11.45
CA THR A 213 -15.55 24.19 11.05
C THR A 213 -16.00 23.33 12.25
N VAL A 214 -17.25 22.86 12.23
CA VAL A 214 -17.82 21.94 13.24
C VAL A 214 -18.17 20.57 12.69
N HIS A 215 -18.10 20.39 11.35
CA HIS A 215 -18.39 19.16 10.65
C HIS A 215 -17.43 18.95 9.51
N PHE A 216 -17.16 17.68 9.17
CA PHE A 216 -16.51 17.33 7.89
C PHE A 216 -17.50 17.44 6.76
N TRP A 217 -17.04 17.88 5.59
CA TRP A 217 -17.84 17.98 4.38
C TRP A 217 -17.09 17.38 3.19
N TYR A 218 -17.79 17.12 2.10
CA TYR A 218 -17.26 16.47 0.90
C TYR A 218 -17.89 16.98 -0.42
N ASP A 219 -18.90 17.81 -0.36
CA ASP A 219 -19.68 18.28 -1.50
C ASP A 219 -18.93 19.21 -2.45
N ASP A 220 -17.81 19.77 -1.99
CA ASP A 220 -16.86 20.56 -2.76
C ASP A 220 -15.62 19.77 -3.23
N THR A 221 -15.66 18.43 -3.15
CA THR A 221 -14.56 17.57 -3.57
C THR A 221 -14.38 17.62 -5.10
N GLU A 222 -13.21 18.05 -5.54
CA GLU A 222 -12.82 18.09 -6.94
C GLU A 222 -11.44 17.49 -7.12
N PHE A 223 -11.24 16.76 -8.22
CA PHE A 223 -9.95 16.21 -8.62
C PHE A 223 -9.20 17.24 -9.46
N GLN A 224 -7.94 17.49 -9.08
CA GLN A 224 -7.06 18.43 -9.78
C GLN A 224 -5.70 17.79 -10.06
N PHE A 225 -5.15 18.05 -11.24
CA PHE A 225 -3.86 17.55 -11.66
C PHE A 225 -3.28 18.39 -12.79
N GLU A 226 -1.96 18.52 -12.79
CA GLU A 226 -1.20 19.20 -13.81
C GLU A 226 0.04 18.38 -14.16
N LYS A 227 0.64 18.67 -15.34
CA LYS A 227 1.89 18.03 -15.75
C LYS A 227 3.01 18.43 -14.78
N GLY A 228 3.73 17.41 -14.28
CA GLY A 228 4.83 17.58 -13.34
C GLY A 228 4.40 17.62 -11.86
N ASP A 229 3.10 17.63 -11.58
CA ASP A 229 2.56 17.67 -10.23
C ASP A 229 1.89 16.34 -9.83
N GLU A 230 1.84 16.11 -8.52
CA GLU A 230 1.04 15.03 -7.93
C GLU A 230 -0.46 15.41 -8.00
N PRO A 231 -1.35 14.49 -8.38
CA PRO A 231 -2.78 14.77 -8.32
C PRO A 231 -3.22 15.04 -6.88
N HIS A 232 -4.21 15.86 -6.69
CA HIS A 232 -4.76 16.16 -5.38
C HIS A 232 -6.28 16.41 -5.44
N LEU A 233 -6.95 16.19 -4.31
CA LEU A 233 -8.33 16.62 -4.13
C LEU A 233 -8.35 17.97 -3.42
N THR A 234 -9.30 18.80 -3.81
CA THR A 234 -9.66 20.02 -3.05
C THR A 234 -10.84 19.74 -2.13
N GLY A 235 -11.14 20.69 -1.24
CA GLY A 235 -12.32 20.65 -0.37
C GLY A 235 -12.15 19.91 0.94
N GLY A 236 -13.28 19.69 1.62
CA GLY A 236 -13.33 19.19 2.99
C GLY A 236 -12.86 17.77 3.17
N LEU A 237 -12.95 16.90 2.14
CA LEU A 237 -12.45 15.53 2.20
C LEU A 237 -10.94 15.48 2.48
N LYS A 238 -10.17 16.47 2.05
CA LYS A 238 -8.74 16.57 2.35
C LYS A 238 -8.46 16.73 3.83
N LEU A 239 -9.27 17.54 4.54
CA LEU A 239 -9.17 17.71 5.99
C LEU A 239 -9.52 16.40 6.72
N ALA A 240 -10.62 15.76 6.31
CA ALA A 240 -11.06 14.49 6.87
C ALA A 240 -9.99 13.39 6.67
N ASN A 241 -9.40 13.30 5.47
CA ASN A 241 -8.30 12.38 5.19
C ASN A 241 -7.10 12.61 6.12
N SER A 242 -6.71 13.87 6.35
CA SER A 242 -5.61 14.20 7.26
C SER A 242 -5.90 13.80 8.70
N ALA A 243 -7.14 13.97 9.17
CA ALA A 243 -7.56 13.57 10.51
C ALA A 243 -7.63 12.04 10.64
N ALA A 244 -8.15 11.34 9.63
CA ALA A 244 -8.19 9.88 9.59
C ALA A 244 -6.77 9.28 9.62
N ASP A 245 -5.85 9.80 8.82
CA ASP A 245 -4.43 9.37 8.81
C ASP A 245 -3.79 9.55 10.20
N ALA A 246 -4.01 10.69 10.85
CA ALA A 246 -3.47 10.95 12.18
C ALA A 246 -4.06 10.01 13.25
N LEU A 247 -5.37 9.73 13.24
CA LEU A 247 -6.04 8.79 14.14
C LEU A 247 -5.49 7.37 13.99
N VAL A 248 -5.39 6.88 12.75
CA VAL A 248 -4.90 5.53 12.44
C VAL A 248 -3.44 5.35 12.85
N LEU A 249 -2.59 6.32 12.53
CA LEU A 249 -1.17 6.29 12.93
C LEU A 249 -1.01 6.30 14.45
N GLN A 250 -1.79 7.12 15.17
CA GLN A 250 -1.79 7.15 16.62
C GLN A 250 -2.23 5.81 17.20
N CYS A 251 -3.27 5.18 16.68
CA CYS A 251 -3.72 3.87 17.10
C CYS A 251 -2.62 2.79 16.97
N TYR A 252 -1.91 2.77 15.85
CA TYR A 252 -0.80 1.84 15.67
C TYR A 252 0.39 2.11 16.60
N GLU A 253 0.71 3.38 16.86
CA GLU A 253 1.84 3.76 17.71
C GLU A 253 1.56 3.54 19.19
N THR A 254 0.32 3.76 19.68
CA THR A 254 -0.02 3.72 21.09
C THR A 254 -0.48 2.37 21.63
N GLU A 255 -0.59 1.35 20.80
CA GLU A 255 -1.08 0.01 21.20
C GLU A 255 -2.53 0.01 21.71
N SER A 256 -3.33 1.02 21.33
CA SER A 256 -4.68 1.21 21.82
C SER A 256 -5.69 1.27 20.67
N MET A 257 -6.79 0.52 20.82
CA MET A 257 -7.94 0.63 19.92
C MET A 257 -8.88 1.79 20.32
N SER A 258 -8.57 2.54 21.38
CA SER A 258 -9.31 3.74 21.73
C SER A 258 -8.64 5.00 21.20
N ALA A 259 -9.45 6.03 20.91
CA ALA A 259 -9.00 7.36 20.52
C ALA A 259 -9.74 8.38 21.38
N PHE A 260 -9.00 9.24 22.08
CA PHE A 260 -9.54 10.35 22.91
C PHE A 260 -10.61 9.90 23.92
N GLY A 261 -10.49 8.68 24.47
CA GLY A 261 -11.45 8.12 25.42
C GLY A 261 -12.60 7.32 24.80
N HIS A 262 -12.74 7.30 23.50
CA HIS A 262 -13.71 6.48 22.77
C HIS A 262 -13.12 5.11 22.43
N GLU A 263 -13.76 4.04 22.90
CA GLU A 263 -13.43 2.67 22.51
C GLU A 263 -14.02 2.37 21.14
N LEU A 264 -13.18 2.02 20.18
CA LEU A 264 -13.61 1.77 18.80
C LEU A 264 -13.48 0.28 18.44
N THR A 265 -14.50 -0.23 17.75
CA THR A 265 -14.45 -1.58 17.16
C THR A 265 -13.54 -1.62 15.93
N ALA A 266 -13.16 -2.83 15.50
CA ALA A 266 -12.39 -3.01 14.27
C ALA A 266 -13.15 -2.47 13.04
N GLU A 267 -14.48 -2.62 12.98
CA GLU A 267 -15.31 -2.09 11.91
C GLU A 267 -15.33 -0.56 11.89
N GLN A 268 -15.36 0.08 13.06
CA GLN A 268 -15.29 1.53 13.18
C GLN A 268 -13.92 2.06 12.73
N TRP A 269 -12.83 1.40 13.08
CA TRP A 269 -11.50 1.74 12.58
C TRP A 269 -11.40 1.54 11.06
N ARG A 270 -11.97 0.46 10.51
CA ARG A 270 -12.03 0.27 9.05
C ARG A 270 -12.85 1.37 8.36
N ALA A 271 -13.95 1.80 8.96
CA ALA A 271 -14.74 2.91 8.42
C ALA A 271 -13.92 4.21 8.38
N ILE A 272 -13.18 4.54 9.45
CA ILE A 272 -12.28 5.70 9.47
C ILE A 272 -11.19 5.59 8.39
N CYS A 273 -10.56 4.42 8.24
CA CYS A 273 -9.60 4.17 7.15
C CYS A 273 -10.23 4.30 5.76
N GLY A 274 -11.51 3.97 5.62
CA GLY A 274 -12.28 4.12 4.37
C GLY A 274 -12.26 5.54 3.81
N VAL A 275 -12.15 6.56 4.66
CA VAL A 275 -11.99 7.96 4.23
C VAL A 275 -10.71 8.13 3.42
N LYS A 276 -9.59 7.57 3.92
CA LYS A 276 -8.30 7.59 3.24
C LYS A 276 -8.34 6.74 1.97
N GLU A 277 -8.97 5.58 2.00
CA GLU A 277 -9.09 4.68 0.84
C GLU A 277 -9.83 5.33 -0.33
N VAL A 278 -10.94 6.02 -0.06
CA VAL A 278 -11.67 6.77 -1.08
C VAL A 278 -10.83 7.93 -1.62
N TYR A 279 -10.11 8.64 -0.75
CA TYR A 279 -9.23 9.71 -1.14
C TYR A 279 -8.13 9.22 -2.09
N ASP A 280 -7.39 8.17 -1.70
CA ASP A 280 -6.28 7.61 -2.46
C ASP A 280 -6.76 6.97 -3.78
N ALA A 281 -7.91 6.27 -3.76
CA ALA A 281 -8.47 5.65 -4.95
C ALA A 281 -8.84 6.67 -6.02
N LEU A 282 -9.44 7.79 -5.64
CA LEU A 282 -9.74 8.88 -6.56
C LEU A 282 -8.49 9.47 -7.23
N LEU A 283 -7.34 9.44 -6.53
CA LEU A 283 -6.10 10.00 -7.04
C LEU A 283 -5.31 9.03 -7.93
N PHE A 284 -5.32 7.73 -7.62
CA PHE A 284 -4.28 6.83 -8.11
C PHE A 284 -4.79 5.58 -8.83
N THR A 285 -6.12 5.30 -8.86
CA THR A 285 -6.62 4.00 -9.31
C THR A 285 -7.46 4.02 -10.58
N THR A 286 -7.71 5.17 -11.21
CA THR A 286 -8.22 5.15 -12.60
C THR A 286 -7.13 4.65 -13.52
N HIS A 287 -7.48 3.85 -14.53
CA HIS A 287 -6.48 3.22 -15.40
C HIS A 287 -5.61 4.25 -16.12
N ALA A 288 -6.20 5.26 -16.73
CA ALA A 288 -5.44 6.30 -17.43
C ALA A 288 -4.46 7.04 -16.49
N ALA A 289 -4.90 7.45 -15.30
CA ALA A 289 -4.00 8.10 -14.34
C ALA A 289 -2.91 7.16 -13.87
N ALA A 290 -3.27 5.91 -13.53
CA ALA A 290 -2.35 4.92 -13.02
C ALA A 290 -1.23 4.57 -14.01
N VAL A 291 -1.54 4.40 -15.29
CA VAL A 291 -0.56 4.14 -16.35
C VAL A 291 0.50 5.25 -16.42
N ASN A 292 0.10 6.52 -16.33
CA ASN A 292 1.05 7.63 -16.36
C ASN A 292 1.91 7.69 -15.08
N ILE A 293 1.25 7.60 -13.93
CA ILE A 293 1.89 7.73 -12.62
C ILE A 293 2.82 6.56 -12.30
N ALA A 294 2.40 5.32 -12.63
CA ALA A 294 3.15 4.12 -12.27
C ALA A 294 4.26 3.75 -13.27
N TYR A 295 4.30 4.37 -14.46
CA TYR A 295 5.24 4.02 -15.52
C TYR A 295 6.69 3.85 -15.04
N PRO A 296 7.29 4.78 -14.25
CA PRO A 296 8.67 4.62 -13.82
C PRO A 296 8.90 3.36 -12.97
N LEU A 297 7.96 3.04 -12.07
CA LEU A 297 8.07 1.87 -11.21
C LEU A 297 7.73 0.57 -11.94
N VAL A 298 6.75 0.56 -12.84
CA VAL A 298 6.44 -0.60 -13.70
C VAL A 298 7.65 -0.94 -14.57
N SER A 299 8.27 0.07 -15.21
CA SER A 299 9.50 -0.10 -15.98
C SER A 299 10.62 -0.68 -15.10
N ARG A 300 10.82 -0.13 -13.89
CA ARG A 300 11.86 -0.59 -12.98
C ARG A 300 11.63 -2.01 -12.49
N ILE A 301 10.41 -2.37 -12.09
CA ILE A 301 10.10 -3.75 -11.66
C ILE A 301 10.33 -4.73 -12.81
N ARG A 302 9.93 -4.36 -14.03
CA ARG A 302 10.19 -5.18 -15.23
C ARG A 302 11.68 -5.37 -15.48
N GLU A 303 12.48 -4.29 -15.40
CA GLU A 303 13.95 -4.37 -15.53
C GLU A 303 14.56 -5.30 -14.49
N GLU A 304 14.14 -5.21 -13.22
CA GLU A 304 14.67 -6.07 -12.15
C GLU A 304 14.31 -7.53 -12.39
N LEU A 305 13.07 -7.86 -12.76
CA LEU A 305 12.65 -9.24 -13.06
C LEU A 305 13.43 -9.88 -14.23
N HIS A 306 14.10 -9.09 -15.06
CA HIS A 306 14.96 -9.53 -16.15
C HIS A 306 16.46 -9.32 -15.89
N HIS A 307 16.84 -8.77 -14.73
CA HIS A 307 18.24 -8.49 -14.43
C HIS A 307 19.00 -9.78 -14.14
N GLU A 308 19.97 -10.13 -14.98
CA GLU A 308 20.80 -11.31 -14.78
C GLU A 308 21.63 -11.21 -13.49
N GLY A 309 21.56 -12.25 -12.66
CA GLY A 309 22.30 -12.32 -11.39
C GLY A 309 21.63 -11.62 -10.20
N ARG A 310 20.56 -10.83 -10.42
CA ARG A 310 19.78 -10.26 -9.33
C ARG A 310 19.05 -11.38 -8.56
N LYS A 311 19.12 -11.34 -7.24
CA LYS A 311 18.44 -12.28 -6.35
C LYS A 311 17.35 -11.60 -5.55
N PHE A 312 17.61 -10.35 -5.12
CA PHE A 312 16.67 -9.62 -4.28
C PHE A 312 16.70 -8.12 -4.57
N THR A 313 15.53 -7.56 -4.82
CA THR A 313 15.32 -6.12 -5.01
C THR A 313 14.30 -5.62 -4.01
N PHE A 314 14.60 -4.53 -3.32
CA PHE A 314 13.72 -3.83 -2.40
C PHE A 314 13.54 -2.38 -2.82
N LEU A 315 12.37 -2.06 -3.36
CA LEU A 315 11.96 -0.71 -3.72
C LEU A 315 11.07 -0.16 -2.61
N CYS A 316 11.40 0.99 -2.04
CA CYS A 316 10.63 1.55 -0.93
C CYS A 316 10.02 2.92 -1.26
N GLY A 317 8.70 2.97 -1.28
CA GLY A 317 7.91 4.16 -1.56
C GLY A 317 6.70 4.28 -0.63
N HIS A 318 5.54 4.50 -1.23
CA HIS A 318 4.30 4.91 -0.58
C HIS A 318 3.13 3.98 -0.97
N ASP A 319 1.99 4.15 -0.29
CA ASP A 319 0.71 3.53 -0.65
C ASP A 319 0.26 3.87 -2.06
N SER A 320 0.43 5.14 -2.48
CA SER A 320 0.16 5.60 -3.84
C SER A 320 0.89 4.80 -4.93
N ASN A 321 2.12 4.33 -4.64
CA ASN A 321 2.88 3.51 -5.57
C ASN A 321 2.27 2.10 -5.72
N LEU A 322 1.89 1.46 -4.61
CA LEU A 322 1.23 0.16 -4.66
C LEU A 322 -0.12 0.29 -5.40
N ALA A 323 -0.90 1.31 -5.07
CA ALA A 323 -2.21 1.55 -5.67
C ALA A 323 -2.11 1.78 -7.19
N SER A 324 -1.21 2.68 -7.63
CA SER A 324 -1.04 2.99 -9.05
C SER A 324 -0.47 1.83 -9.87
N ILE A 325 0.52 1.08 -9.34
CA ILE A 325 1.04 -0.13 -10.00
C ILE A 325 -0.09 -1.16 -10.13
N GLY A 326 -0.87 -1.36 -9.07
CA GLY A 326 -2.01 -2.27 -9.08
C GLY A 326 -3.01 -1.93 -10.18
N ALA A 327 -3.43 -0.67 -10.26
CA ALA A 327 -4.38 -0.22 -11.26
C ALA A 327 -3.84 -0.24 -12.69
N ALA A 328 -2.57 0.14 -12.90
CA ALA A 328 -1.94 0.12 -14.22
C ALA A 328 -1.79 -1.30 -14.79
N LEU A 329 -1.55 -2.28 -13.93
CA LEU A 329 -1.34 -3.69 -14.34
C LEU A 329 -2.60 -4.56 -14.21
N GLY A 330 -3.73 -4.02 -13.76
CA GLY A 330 -4.93 -4.80 -13.47
C GLY A 330 -4.71 -5.84 -12.37
N LEU A 331 -3.93 -5.49 -11.35
CA LEU A 331 -3.74 -6.33 -10.18
C LEU A 331 -4.94 -6.18 -9.24
N VAL A 332 -5.53 -7.30 -8.85
CA VAL A 332 -6.67 -7.34 -7.94
C VAL A 332 -6.15 -7.67 -6.54
N TYR A 333 -6.16 -6.67 -5.67
CA TYR A 333 -5.81 -6.85 -4.28
C TYR A 333 -6.88 -7.64 -3.54
N PRO A 334 -6.50 -8.61 -2.70
CA PRO A 334 -7.43 -9.23 -1.78
C PRO A 334 -7.84 -8.23 -0.70
N GLU A 335 -9.04 -8.36 -0.18
CA GLU A 335 -9.43 -7.63 1.03
C GLU A 335 -8.55 -8.07 2.20
N THR A 336 -7.89 -7.13 2.86
CA THR A 336 -7.01 -7.41 3.98
C THR A 336 -7.78 -7.90 5.20
N GLN A 337 -7.14 -8.77 5.97
CA GLN A 337 -7.70 -9.32 7.19
C GLN A 337 -6.91 -8.82 8.39
N GLN A 338 -7.60 -8.54 9.51
CA GLN A 338 -6.98 -8.08 10.73
C GLN A 338 -6.11 -6.80 10.54
N ALA A 339 -6.45 -5.99 9.53
CA ALA A 339 -5.87 -4.68 9.26
C ALA A 339 -6.97 -3.62 9.26
N MET A 340 -6.61 -2.37 9.45
CA MET A 340 -7.55 -1.24 9.33
C MET A 340 -7.71 -0.84 7.88
N GLU A 341 -6.61 -0.73 7.13
CA GLU A 341 -6.63 -0.43 5.70
C GLU A 341 -7.01 -1.67 4.88
N LEU A 342 -7.87 -1.48 3.86
CA LEU A 342 -8.44 -2.57 3.08
C LEU A 342 -7.48 -3.15 2.02
N HIS A 343 -6.56 -2.35 1.46
CA HIS A 343 -5.76 -2.76 0.30
C HIS A 343 -4.25 -2.63 0.48
N THR A 344 -3.79 -1.56 1.09
CA THR A 344 -2.35 -1.27 1.22
C THR A 344 -1.97 -0.91 2.66
N PRO A 345 -2.06 -1.85 3.63
CA PRO A 345 -1.77 -1.56 5.04
C PRO A 345 -0.40 -0.91 5.24
N ILE A 346 -0.26 -0.16 6.35
CA ILE A 346 1.02 0.44 6.71
C ILE A 346 2.13 -0.61 6.72
N GLY A 347 3.28 -0.31 6.11
CA GLY A 347 4.39 -1.25 5.99
C GLY A 347 4.14 -2.44 5.06
N SER A 348 3.03 -2.48 4.31
CA SER A 348 2.75 -3.56 3.35
C SER A 348 3.73 -3.60 2.18
N LYS A 349 3.84 -4.77 1.60
CA LYS A 349 4.76 -5.07 0.50
C LYS A 349 4.04 -5.85 -0.59
N MET A 350 4.14 -5.37 -1.83
CA MET A 350 3.82 -6.15 -3.02
C MET A 350 5.08 -6.93 -3.39
N VAL A 351 4.99 -8.25 -3.35
CA VAL A 351 6.14 -9.16 -3.52
C VAL A 351 5.96 -9.97 -4.77
N PHE A 352 6.88 -9.83 -5.71
CA PHE A 352 6.99 -10.65 -6.91
C PHE A 352 8.02 -11.75 -6.65
N GLU A 353 7.58 -13.00 -6.65
CA GLU A 353 8.41 -14.19 -6.47
C GLU A 353 8.64 -14.83 -7.84
N LYS A 354 9.86 -14.76 -8.36
CA LYS A 354 10.23 -15.39 -9.62
C LYS A 354 10.67 -16.84 -9.40
N TRP A 355 9.95 -17.77 -9.99
CA TRP A 355 10.17 -19.20 -9.87
C TRP A 355 10.54 -19.81 -11.21
N SER A 356 11.31 -20.91 -11.23
CA SER A 356 11.65 -21.67 -12.43
C SER A 356 11.47 -23.15 -12.21
N ASN A 357 10.90 -23.84 -13.20
CA ASN A 357 10.86 -25.31 -13.25
C ASN A 357 12.03 -25.92 -14.05
N GLY A 358 13.01 -25.10 -14.44
CA GLY A 358 14.15 -25.50 -15.25
C GLY A 358 13.96 -25.27 -16.77
N THR A 359 12.74 -25.08 -17.25
CA THR A 359 12.41 -24.80 -18.65
C THR A 359 11.63 -23.51 -18.85
N GLU A 360 10.79 -23.17 -17.91
CA GLU A 360 9.95 -21.97 -17.94
C GLU A 360 10.08 -21.18 -16.62
N GLU A 361 9.83 -19.89 -16.71
CA GLU A 361 9.80 -18.99 -15.56
C GLU A 361 8.36 -18.57 -15.22
N PHE A 362 8.10 -18.49 -13.94
CA PHE A 362 6.80 -18.18 -13.38
C PHE A 362 6.92 -17.06 -12.34
N VAL A 363 5.80 -16.46 -12.00
CA VAL A 363 5.71 -15.44 -10.94
C VAL A 363 4.50 -15.70 -10.06
N ALA A 364 4.68 -15.57 -8.75
CA ALA A 364 3.62 -15.32 -7.79
C ALA A 364 3.68 -13.86 -7.36
N ILE A 365 2.53 -13.23 -7.13
CA ILE A 365 2.45 -11.88 -6.58
C ILE A 365 1.68 -11.96 -5.28
N ASN A 366 2.28 -11.46 -4.19
CA ASN A 366 1.66 -11.50 -2.87
C ASN A 366 1.66 -10.13 -2.20
N LEU A 367 0.59 -9.84 -1.46
CA LEU A 367 0.54 -8.74 -0.49
C LEU A 367 0.99 -9.29 0.86
N VAL A 368 2.08 -8.73 1.40
CA VAL A 368 2.64 -9.11 2.70
C VAL A 368 2.54 -7.94 3.66
N TYR A 369 1.92 -8.15 4.83
CA TYR A 369 1.74 -7.10 5.83
C TYR A 369 1.58 -7.68 7.23
N GLN A 370 1.86 -6.87 8.25
CA GLN A 370 1.62 -7.24 9.64
C GLN A 370 0.18 -6.88 10.03
N PRO A 371 -0.60 -7.82 10.62
CA PRO A 371 -1.91 -7.50 11.19
C PRO A 371 -1.78 -6.56 12.40
N ILE A 372 -2.89 -5.93 12.79
CA ILE A 372 -2.93 -4.94 13.89
C ILE A 372 -2.23 -5.47 15.15
N SER A 373 -2.50 -6.72 15.53
CA SER A 373 -1.91 -7.32 16.72
C SER A 373 -0.38 -7.44 16.66
N GLN A 374 0.17 -7.74 15.47
CA GLN A 374 1.63 -7.79 15.29
C GLN A 374 2.24 -6.39 15.30
N LEU A 375 1.58 -5.40 14.68
CA LEU A 375 2.02 -4.00 14.70
C LEU A 375 2.07 -3.45 16.13
N GLN A 376 0.99 -3.64 16.89
CA GLN A 376 0.88 -3.13 18.26
C GLN A 376 1.81 -3.86 19.25
N ASN A 377 1.96 -5.17 19.13
CA ASN A 377 2.80 -5.97 20.02
C ASN A 377 4.28 -6.01 19.60
N ARG A 378 4.66 -5.46 18.43
CA ARG A 378 6.02 -5.59 17.89
C ARG A 378 6.45 -7.06 17.87
N THR A 379 5.59 -7.90 17.29
CA THR A 379 5.77 -9.35 17.31
C THR A 379 7.05 -9.74 16.59
N LEU A 380 7.87 -10.55 17.24
CA LEU A 380 9.04 -11.17 16.61
C LEU A 380 8.56 -12.12 15.51
N LEU A 381 8.79 -11.73 14.26
CA LEU A 381 8.36 -12.50 13.10
C LEU A 381 9.32 -13.65 12.79
N SER A 382 8.74 -14.77 12.37
CA SER A 382 9.47 -15.94 11.90
C SER A 382 8.64 -16.71 10.88
N THR A 383 9.19 -17.79 10.32
CA THR A 383 8.43 -18.70 9.45
C THR A 383 7.32 -19.46 10.19
N GLU A 384 7.38 -19.55 11.52
CA GLU A 384 6.37 -20.13 12.42
C GLU A 384 5.35 -19.08 12.91
N VAL A 385 5.75 -17.81 12.95
CA VAL A 385 4.91 -16.66 13.30
C VAL A 385 5.00 -15.64 12.15
N PRO A 386 4.45 -15.96 10.98
CA PRO A 386 4.59 -15.13 9.79
C PRO A 386 3.69 -13.88 9.85
N PRO A 387 3.98 -12.86 9.06
CA PRO A 387 3.01 -11.82 8.73
C PRO A 387 1.85 -12.42 7.92
N MET A 388 0.83 -11.61 7.65
CA MET A 388 -0.20 -11.99 6.68
C MET A 388 0.38 -12.00 5.28
N VAL A 389 0.04 -13.04 4.51
CA VAL A 389 0.43 -13.20 3.11
C VAL A 389 -0.82 -13.53 2.31
N LEU A 390 -1.20 -12.67 1.41
CA LEU A 390 -2.40 -12.83 0.60
C LEU A 390 -2.03 -12.76 -0.89
N PRO A 391 -2.52 -13.70 -1.74
CA PRO A 391 -2.21 -13.67 -3.16
C PRO A 391 -2.90 -12.48 -3.83
N ILE A 392 -2.14 -11.74 -4.65
CA ILE A 392 -2.65 -10.74 -5.58
C ILE A 392 -2.90 -11.45 -6.91
N THR A 393 -4.10 -11.29 -7.46
CA THR A 393 -4.44 -11.88 -8.77
C THR A 393 -4.30 -10.85 -9.89
N ILE A 394 -4.17 -11.33 -11.14
CA ILE A 394 -4.07 -10.48 -12.32
C ILE A 394 -5.35 -10.62 -13.11
N GLU A 395 -6.05 -9.52 -13.35
CA GLU A 395 -7.30 -9.51 -14.12
C GLU A 395 -7.10 -10.08 -15.52
N GLY A 396 -7.99 -11.01 -15.90
CA GLY A 396 -7.93 -11.67 -17.21
C GLY A 396 -6.88 -12.77 -17.35
N LEU A 397 -6.03 -13.01 -16.35
CA LEU A 397 -5.07 -14.13 -16.33
C LEU A 397 -5.48 -15.20 -15.33
N THR A 398 -5.16 -16.44 -15.65
CA THR A 398 -5.43 -17.59 -14.76
C THR A 398 -4.10 -18.21 -14.34
N PRO A 399 -3.82 -18.31 -13.02
CA PRO A 399 -2.64 -19.00 -12.54
C PRO A 399 -2.75 -20.51 -12.78
N ASN A 400 -1.61 -21.19 -12.80
CA ASN A 400 -1.58 -22.66 -12.85
C ASN A 400 -2.09 -23.28 -11.54
N ALA A 401 -2.14 -24.60 -11.48
CA ALA A 401 -2.64 -25.35 -10.30
C ALA A 401 -1.82 -25.08 -9.00
N ASP A 402 -0.58 -24.61 -9.13
CA ASP A 402 0.31 -24.27 -8.01
C ASP A 402 0.24 -22.76 -7.65
N GLY A 403 -0.69 -21.99 -8.28
CA GLY A 403 -0.92 -20.56 -7.99
C GLY A 403 0.06 -19.62 -8.69
N LEU A 404 0.77 -20.07 -9.72
CA LEU A 404 1.78 -19.29 -10.43
C LEU A 404 1.28 -18.85 -11.81
N TYR A 405 1.58 -17.60 -12.19
CA TYR A 405 1.44 -17.08 -13.54
C TYR A 405 2.72 -17.35 -14.33
N ARG A 406 2.66 -17.45 -15.66
CA ARG A 406 3.88 -17.41 -16.47
C ARG A 406 4.49 -16.01 -16.38
N LEU A 407 5.80 -15.93 -16.24
CA LEU A 407 6.49 -14.63 -16.21
C LEU A 407 6.26 -13.86 -17.52
N SER A 408 6.19 -14.57 -18.66
CA SER A 408 5.89 -13.96 -19.97
C SER A 408 4.53 -13.26 -20.03
N ASP A 409 3.52 -13.75 -19.29
CA ASP A 409 2.18 -13.15 -19.31
C ASP A 409 2.17 -11.85 -18.47
N LEU A 410 2.88 -11.82 -17.33
CA LEU A 410 3.10 -10.59 -16.57
C LEU A 410 3.95 -9.59 -17.36
N ASP A 411 5.02 -10.05 -18.02
CA ASP A 411 5.86 -9.20 -18.86
C ASP A 411 5.08 -8.55 -20.01
N ALA A 412 4.19 -9.32 -20.65
CA ALA A 412 3.30 -8.78 -21.67
C ALA A 412 2.35 -7.70 -21.10
N ARG A 413 1.79 -7.92 -19.91
CA ARG A 413 0.94 -6.92 -19.23
C ARG A 413 1.72 -5.65 -18.87
N MET A 414 2.96 -5.78 -18.39
CA MET A 414 3.83 -4.61 -18.13
C MET A 414 4.17 -3.88 -19.43
N ALA A 415 4.48 -4.62 -20.51
CA ALA A 415 4.77 -4.04 -21.82
C ALA A 415 3.54 -3.30 -22.39
N GLU A 416 2.33 -3.83 -22.20
CA GLU A 416 1.07 -3.18 -22.60
C GLU A 416 0.88 -1.83 -21.87
N ALA A 417 0.99 -1.82 -20.55
CA ALA A 417 0.90 -0.58 -19.76
C ALA A 417 1.97 0.45 -20.18
N MET A 418 3.19 -0.01 -20.46
CA MET A 418 4.27 0.87 -20.94
C MET A 418 3.96 1.44 -22.32
N ALA A 419 3.40 0.62 -23.24
CA ALA A 419 3.00 1.08 -24.58
C ALA A 419 1.84 2.08 -24.52
N GLU A 420 0.88 1.90 -23.60
CA GLU A 420 -0.19 2.86 -23.36
C GLU A 420 0.37 4.20 -22.87
N TYR A 421 1.33 4.17 -21.94
CA TYR A 421 2.03 5.39 -21.54
C TYR A 421 2.76 6.06 -22.70
N ASP A 422 3.46 5.29 -23.53
CA ASP A 422 4.22 5.82 -24.68
C ASP A 422 3.28 6.48 -25.71
N ALA A 423 2.06 5.97 -25.84
CA ALA A 423 1.04 6.50 -26.72
C ALA A 423 0.37 7.80 -26.22
N ILE A 424 0.58 8.19 -24.95
CA ILE A 424 0.07 9.46 -24.44
C ILE A 424 0.78 10.59 -25.18
N GLU A 425 -0.01 11.39 -25.92
CA GLU A 425 0.49 12.61 -26.54
C GLU A 425 0.95 13.59 -25.47
N ASP A 426 2.14 14.09 -25.61
CA ASP A 426 2.70 15.11 -24.72
C ASP A 426 2.73 16.44 -25.47
N ALA A 427 1.78 17.32 -25.13
CA ALA A 427 1.82 18.67 -25.66
C ALA A 427 3.07 19.38 -25.12
N SER A 428 3.99 19.72 -26.00
CA SER A 428 5.09 20.63 -25.66
C SER A 428 4.50 21.95 -25.15
N LEU A 429 4.81 22.29 -23.91
CA LEU A 429 4.53 23.61 -23.34
C LEU A 429 5.17 24.73 -24.16
#